data_e44e05ebdd61138096e91249809b76b8
#
_entry.id   e44e05ebdd61138096e91249809b76b8
#
_cell.length_a   1.000
_cell.length_b   1.000
_cell.length_c   1.000
_cell.angle_alpha   90.00
_cell.angle_beta   90.00
_cell.angle_gamma   90.00
#
_symmetry.space_group_name_H-M   'P 1'
#
loop_
_entity.id
_entity.type
_entity.pdbx_description
1 polymer ?
#
loop_
_entity_poly.entity_id
_entity_poly.type
_entity_poly.pdbx_seq_one_letter_code
_entity_poly.pdbx_strand_id
1 'polypeptide(L)'
;MRAGGKERAEAGGGGAPSTVPWPTPRLLLLSYVLQTYAKPDDLVFVSGAGSRLTDAAGKTYLDFAAGIAVNALGHSDPRWAAAVTTQAHALCHVSNLYHTAPAARLAKRLVESSFGDRAFFCNSGAEANEAAIKFARKAARVRAEVDPYDAGAAAPSGLLSFDNCFHGRTLGALSLTYKSQYKTPFAPLVPGCVSVPYLDLEAAKAELAKGHTAAVFVEPLQGEGGVHPATRAFLQGLRSACDASGALLVFDEVQVGLGRTGTLWAHEHFGVTPDIMTLAKPLAGGLPIGAAIMTQAVADAMAPGDHGSTFAGNPLVCAAAEAVFDIVADPAFLKAVVARGDQLRASLKAATAGVSCVKEVRGLGLITGVQLDRPAGPVVAACRSSGLLVLTAGAGDVVRIVPPLTVSEGEVEEGVATLAAALRAL
;
A
#
# COMPACT_ATOMS: atom_id res chain seq x y z
N MET A 1 11.24 -19.05 65.08
CA MET A 1 11.30 -20.49 64.70
C MET A 1 10.60 -20.70 63.37
N ARG A 2 11.26 -21.42 62.50
CA ARG A 2 10.97 -22.01 61.19
C ARG A 2 11.36 -21.18 59.99
N ALA A 3 12.49 -21.60 59.46
CA ALA A 3 12.98 -21.37 58.11
C ALA A 3 12.13 -22.16 57.11
N GLY A 4 11.92 -21.60 55.93
CA GLY A 4 11.29 -22.27 54.78
C GLY A 4 11.93 -21.80 53.49
N GLY A 5 12.54 -22.76 52.81
CA GLY A 5 13.52 -22.65 51.75
C GLY A 5 13.12 -21.89 50.50
N LYS A 6 14.14 -21.34 49.92
CA LYS A 6 14.17 -20.87 48.54
C LYS A 6 14.29 -22.08 47.60
N GLU A 7 13.28 -22.42 46.85
CA GLU A 7 13.43 -23.22 45.63
C GLU A 7 13.72 -22.31 44.43
N ARG A 8 14.85 -22.53 43.83
CA ARG A 8 15.23 -21.96 42.52
C ARG A 8 14.44 -22.78 41.49
N ALA A 9 13.58 -22.10 40.71
CA ALA A 9 13.03 -22.68 39.52
C ALA A 9 14.12 -22.62 38.41
N GLU A 10 14.53 -23.76 37.96
CA GLU A 10 15.42 -23.96 36.81
C GLU A 10 14.72 -23.51 35.54
N ALA A 11 15.40 -22.67 34.74
CA ALA A 11 15.03 -22.36 33.39
C ALA A 11 15.34 -23.58 32.51
N GLY A 12 14.32 -24.27 32.10
CA GLY A 12 14.44 -25.42 31.21
C GLY A 12 13.34 -25.45 30.17
N GLY A 13 13.74 -25.51 28.90
CA GLY A 13 12.96 -26.09 27.83
C GLY A 13 12.19 -25.09 26.94
N GLY A 14 12.74 -24.82 25.74
CA GLY A 14 12.00 -24.28 24.62
C GLY A 14 10.88 -25.24 24.22
N GLY A 15 9.69 -25.03 24.80
CA GLY A 15 8.46 -25.65 24.33
C GLY A 15 7.94 -24.92 23.11
N ALA A 16 7.58 -25.68 22.06
CA ALA A 16 6.81 -25.16 20.94
C ALA A 16 5.59 -24.39 21.46
N PRO A 17 5.16 -23.28 20.80
CA PRO A 17 4.00 -22.53 21.27
C PRO A 17 2.81 -23.49 21.37
N SER A 18 2.19 -23.52 22.54
CA SER A 18 1.01 -24.34 22.81
C SER A 18 -0.06 -23.97 21.80
N THR A 19 -0.44 -24.92 20.95
CA THR A 19 -1.61 -24.79 20.09
C THR A 19 -2.83 -24.82 21.01
N VAL A 20 -3.25 -23.65 21.48
CA VAL A 20 -4.57 -23.52 22.12
C VAL A 20 -5.57 -23.83 21.02
N PRO A 21 -6.42 -24.90 21.19
CA PRO A 21 -7.47 -25.16 20.22
C PRO A 21 -8.41 -23.96 20.24
N TRP A 22 -8.43 -23.21 19.15
CA TRP A 22 -9.40 -22.13 18.99
C TRP A 22 -10.79 -22.74 19.02
N PRO A 23 -11.71 -22.24 19.89
CA PRO A 23 -13.10 -22.68 19.85
C PRO A 23 -13.64 -22.47 18.45
N THR A 24 -14.47 -23.39 17.98
CA THR A 24 -15.08 -23.44 16.64
C THR A 24 -15.33 -22.04 16.09
N PRO A 25 -14.61 -21.62 15.02
CA PRO A 25 -14.43 -20.21 14.68
C PRO A 25 -15.71 -19.49 14.23
N ARG A 26 -16.69 -20.23 13.74
CA ARG A 26 -17.83 -19.67 12.99
C ARG A 26 -18.74 -18.74 13.78
N LEU A 27 -19.01 -19.05 15.02
CA LEU A 27 -19.92 -18.23 15.87
C LEU A 27 -19.24 -17.06 16.57
N LEU A 28 -17.95 -17.17 16.93
CA LEU A 28 -17.19 -16.11 17.60
C LEU A 28 -16.76 -14.99 16.64
N LEU A 29 -16.37 -15.32 15.38
CA LEU A 29 -15.85 -14.34 14.43
C LEU A 29 -16.96 -13.45 13.83
N LEU A 30 -18.18 -13.94 13.72
CA LEU A 30 -19.29 -13.19 13.13
C LEU A 30 -20.00 -12.25 14.11
N SER A 31 -19.86 -12.45 15.42
CA SER A 31 -20.66 -11.74 16.43
C SER A 31 -20.01 -10.48 17.00
N TYR A 32 -18.67 -10.35 16.97
CA TYR A 32 -17.98 -9.25 17.64
C TYR A 32 -17.23 -8.31 16.70
N VAL A 33 -16.86 -8.76 15.49
CA VAL A 33 -16.15 -7.94 14.50
C VAL A 33 -17.12 -7.38 13.47
N LEU A 34 -17.17 -6.05 13.35
CA LEU A 34 -18.01 -5.39 12.34
C LEU A 34 -17.62 -5.86 10.92
N GLN A 35 -18.60 -6.36 10.17
CA GLN A 35 -18.40 -6.90 8.83
C GLN A 35 -18.39 -5.77 7.79
N THR A 36 -17.26 -5.13 7.59
CA THR A 36 -17.03 -4.11 6.54
C THR A 36 -16.53 -4.70 5.22
N TYR A 37 -16.11 -5.96 5.23
CA TYR A 37 -15.73 -6.75 4.06
C TYR A 37 -16.53 -8.05 4.04
N ALA A 38 -16.99 -8.45 2.86
CA ALA A 38 -17.53 -9.80 2.67
C ALA A 38 -16.38 -10.82 2.84
N LYS A 39 -16.49 -11.68 3.83
CA LYS A 39 -15.51 -12.74 4.13
C LYS A 39 -16.15 -14.10 3.88
N PRO A 40 -15.39 -15.10 3.38
CA PRO A 40 -15.86 -16.49 3.41
C PRO A 40 -16.01 -16.94 4.87
N ASP A 41 -17.18 -17.48 5.21
CA ASP A 41 -17.50 -17.86 6.60
C ASP A 41 -16.66 -19.02 7.15
N ASP A 42 -16.12 -19.85 6.25
CA ASP A 42 -15.42 -21.08 6.53
C ASP A 42 -13.89 -20.98 6.39
N LEU A 43 -13.38 -19.80 5.99
CA LEU A 43 -11.94 -19.60 5.76
C LEU A 43 -11.28 -18.83 6.91
N VAL A 44 -10.52 -19.54 7.73
CA VAL A 44 -9.74 -18.98 8.85
C VAL A 44 -8.29 -19.38 8.70
N PHE A 45 -7.41 -18.43 8.36
CA PHE A 45 -5.97 -18.67 8.30
C PHE A 45 -5.36 -18.71 9.70
N VAL A 46 -4.48 -19.67 9.94
CA VAL A 46 -3.82 -19.91 11.23
C VAL A 46 -2.29 -19.80 11.16
N SER A 47 -1.71 -19.95 9.97
CA SER A 47 -0.27 -19.80 9.77
C SER A 47 0.06 -19.41 8.34
N GLY A 48 1.31 -18.97 8.11
CA GLY A 48 1.82 -18.67 6.79
C GLY A 48 3.35 -18.74 6.75
N ALA A 49 3.89 -19.11 5.61
CA ALA A 49 5.33 -19.12 5.33
C ALA A 49 5.59 -18.83 3.86
N GLY A 50 6.50 -17.89 3.56
CA GLY A 50 6.76 -17.44 2.18
C GLY A 50 5.47 -17.00 1.48
N SER A 51 5.19 -17.54 0.32
CA SER A 51 3.99 -17.23 -0.47
C SER A 51 2.77 -18.09 -0.10
N ARG A 52 2.78 -18.82 1.04
CA ARG A 52 1.71 -19.76 1.37
C ARG A 52 1.06 -19.44 2.71
N LEU A 53 -0.26 -19.66 2.76
CA LEU A 53 -1.09 -19.58 3.94
C LEU A 53 -1.73 -20.96 4.21
N THR A 54 -1.92 -21.28 5.50
CA THR A 54 -2.62 -22.51 5.91
C THR A 54 -3.85 -22.14 6.73
N ASP A 55 -5.00 -22.71 6.40
CA ASP A 55 -6.24 -22.51 7.15
C ASP A 55 -6.38 -23.48 8.34
N ALA A 56 -7.42 -23.26 9.13
CA ALA A 56 -7.72 -24.08 10.31
C ALA A 56 -8.10 -25.55 9.98
N ALA A 57 -8.42 -25.86 8.72
CA ALA A 57 -8.67 -27.22 8.26
C ALA A 57 -7.37 -27.90 7.73
N GLY A 58 -6.24 -27.19 7.75
CA GLY A 58 -4.96 -27.67 7.25
C GLY A 58 -4.76 -27.53 5.75
N LYS A 59 -5.70 -26.89 5.03
CA LYS A 59 -5.55 -26.63 3.60
C LYS A 59 -4.58 -25.48 3.38
N THR A 60 -3.67 -25.66 2.42
CA THR A 60 -2.68 -24.67 2.02
C THR A 60 -3.15 -23.91 0.78
N TYR A 61 -2.85 -22.61 0.78
CA TYR A 61 -3.19 -21.68 -0.30
C TYR A 61 -1.93 -20.94 -0.77
N LEU A 62 -1.75 -20.83 -2.08
CA LEU A 62 -0.78 -19.94 -2.68
C LEU A 62 -1.35 -18.51 -2.66
N ASP A 63 -0.64 -17.59 -1.98
CA ASP A 63 -1.13 -16.23 -1.72
C ASP A 63 -0.63 -15.23 -2.77
N PHE A 64 -1.40 -15.03 -3.82
CA PHE A 64 -1.17 -13.98 -4.80
C PHE A 64 -1.94 -12.68 -4.51
N ALA A 65 -2.47 -12.56 -3.28
CA ALA A 65 -3.05 -11.34 -2.74
C ALA A 65 -2.08 -10.60 -1.81
N ALA A 66 -1.22 -11.33 -1.09
CA ALA A 66 -0.21 -10.81 -0.15
C ALA A 66 -0.75 -9.73 0.81
N GLY A 67 -1.97 -9.94 1.36
CA GLY A 67 -2.62 -8.93 2.21
C GLY A 67 -2.96 -7.62 1.49
N ILE A 68 -3.27 -7.67 0.19
CA ILE A 68 -3.42 -6.53 -0.74
C ILE A 68 -2.08 -5.80 -0.95
N ALA A 69 -1.07 -6.54 -1.42
CA ALA A 69 0.30 -6.07 -1.67
C ALA A 69 1.05 -5.55 -0.42
N VAL A 70 0.72 -6.05 0.76
CA VAL A 70 1.35 -5.67 2.05
C VAL A 70 2.56 -6.54 2.36
N ASN A 71 2.41 -7.87 2.24
CA ASN A 71 3.45 -8.83 2.62
C ASN A 71 4.51 -8.96 1.52
N ALA A 72 5.36 -7.92 1.39
CA ALA A 72 6.41 -7.88 0.36
C ALA A 72 7.36 -9.07 0.44
N LEU A 73 7.75 -9.48 1.64
CA LEU A 73 8.66 -10.61 1.89
C LEU A 73 7.92 -11.96 2.06
N GLY A 74 6.60 -11.98 1.83
CA GLY A 74 5.77 -13.12 2.17
C GLY A 74 5.47 -13.21 3.67
N HIS A 75 5.01 -14.37 4.09
CA HIS A 75 4.62 -14.63 5.46
C HIS A 75 5.81 -15.15 6.27
N SER A 76 6.00 -14.63 7.49
CA SER A 76 6.97 -15.12 8.48
C SER A 76 8.42 -15.16 7.99
N ASP A 77 8.86 -14.16 7.19
CA ASP A 77 10.28 -14.06 6.82
C ASP A 77 11.16 -14.03 8.07
N PRO A 78 12.17 -14.93 8.19
CA PRO A 78 12.93 -15.06 9.42
C PRO A 78 13.76 -13.82 9.77
N ARG A 79 14.23 -13.05 8.78
CA ARG A 79 15.00 -11.80 9.00
C ARG A 79 14.09 -10.73 9.58
N TRP A 80 12.90 -10.57 9.01
CA TRP A 80 11.88 -9.67 9.50
C TRP A 80 11.42 -10.06 10.92
N ALA A 81 11.12 -11.34 11.16
CA ALA A 81 10.71 -11.83 12.48
C ALA A 81 11.77 -11.62 13.55
N ALA A 82 13.05 -11.83 13.22
CA ALA A 82 14.17 -11.58 14.13
C ALA A 82 14.30 -10.08 14.49
N ALA A 83 14.17 -9.17 13.49
CA ALA A 83 14.21 -7.73 13.72
C ALA A 83 13.08 -7.25 14.64
N VAL A 84 11.85 -7.72 14.38
CA VAL A 84 10.66 -7.42 15.22
C VAL A 84 10.86 -7.93 16.64
N THR A 85 11.29 -9.18 16.81
CA THR A 85 11.52 -9.78 18.14
C THR A 85 12.59 -9.02 18.92
N THR A 86 13.72 -8.70 18.28
CA THR A 86 14.82 -7.94 18.91
C THR A 86 14.34 -6.57 19.36
N GLN A 87 13.65 -5.84 18.49
CA GLN A 87 13.17 -4.50 18.82
C GLN A 87 12.04 -4.50 19.85
N ALA A 88 11.17 -5.51 19.83
CA ALA A 88 10.11 -5.67 20.84
C ALA A 88 10.68 -5.83 22.27
N HIS A 89 11.80 -6.54 22.40
CA HIS A 89 12.51 -6.67 23.68
C HIS A 89 13.26 -5.41 24.10
N ALA A 90 13.66 -4.57 23.15
CA ALA A 90 14.43 -3.36 23.43
C ALA A 90 13.52 -2.17 23.78
N LEU A 91 12.64 -1.78 22.86
CA LEU A 91 11.78 -0.61 23.00
C LEU A 91 10.68 -0.62 21.93
N CYS A 92 9.43 -0.62 22.36
CA CYS A 92 8.28 -0.65 21.44
C CYS A 92 7.79 0.75 21.05
N HIS A 93 7.60 1.65 22.03
CA HIS A 93 7.00 2.98 21.80
C HIS A 93 7.42 3.99 22.87
N VAL A 94 7.67 5.25 22.48
CA VAL A 94 7.98 6.36 23.38
C VAL A 94 7.32 7.69 23.01
N SER A 95 6.42 7.74 22.02
CA SER A 95 5.85 8.97 21.47
C SER A 95 6.82 9.76 20.56
N ASN A 96 6.26 10.62 19.70
CA ASN A 96 7.01 11.55 18.85
C ASN A 96 7.62 12.75 19.61
N LEU A 97 7.44 12.79 20.93
CA LEU A 97 8.09 13.80 21.80
C LEU A 97 9.58 13.50 22.01
N TYR A 98 10.03 12.29 21.69
CA TYR A 98 11.41 11.85 21.88
C TYR A 98 11.97 11.21 20.61
N HIS A 99 13.27 11.36 20.41
CA HIS A 99 13.96 10.72 19.29
C HIS A 99 14.23 9.24 19.57
N THR A 100 14.11 8.42 18.51
CA THR A 100 14.52 7.02 18.54
C THR A 100 15.42 6.69 17.35
N ALA A 101 16.44 5.87 17.58
CA ALA A 101 17.38 5.52 16.53
C ALA A 101 16.73 4.78 15.32
N PRO A 102 15.80 3.81 15.51
CA PRO A 102 15.13 3.16 14.37
C PRO A 102 14.37 4.16 13.49
N ALA A 103 13.62 5.11 14.07
CA ALA A 103 12.90 6.12 13.29
C ALA A 103 13.83 7.02 12.49
N ALA A 104 14.94 7.46 13.11
CA ALA A 104 15.92 8.31 12.44
C ALA A 104 16.62 7.56 11.29
N ARG A 105 17.02 6.29 11.50
CA ARG A 105 17.64 5.48 10.44
C ARG A 105 16.69 5.22 9.28
N LEU A 106 15.44 4.83 9.56
CA LEU A 106 14.44 4.60 8.51
C LEU A 106 14.19 5.89 7.72
N ALA A 107 13.99 7.04 8.39
CA ALA A 107 13.81 8.33 7.73
C ALA A 107 15.00 8.65 6.81
N LYS A 108 16.24 8.48 7.29
CA LYS A 108 17.45 8.68 6.49
C LYS A 108 17.43 7.81 5.23
N ARG A 109 17.12 6.52 5.36
CA ARG A 109 17.09 5.57 4.23
C ARG A 109 16.05 5.95 3.18
N LEU A 110 14.85 6.31 3.61
CA LEU A 110 13.77 6.73 2.73
C LEU A 110 14.12 8.02 1.97
N VAL A 111 14.74 8.98 2.64
CA VAL A 111 15.19 10.23 2.05
C VAL A 111 16.36 9.99 1.07
N GLU A 112 17.42 9.32 1.49
CA GLU A 112 18.61 9.09 0.67
C GLU A 112 18.36 8.21 -0.56
N SER A 113 17.30 7.40 -0.56
CA SER A 113 16.93 6.54 -1.69
C SER A 113 15.88 7.13 -2.60
N SER A 114 15.39 8.34 -2.32
CA SER A 114 14.32 9.00 -3.07
C SER A 114 14.69 10.44 -3.44
N PHE A 115 13.71 11.19 -3.93
CA PHE A 115 13.87 12.62 -4.25
C PHE A 115 13.73 13.53 -3.02
N GLY A 116 13.21 13.02 -1.92
CA GLY A 116 12.76 13.84 -0.80
C GLY A 116 13.88 14.25 0.15
N ASP A 117 13.62 15.30 0.91
CA ASP A 117 14.53 15.85 1.91
C ASP A 117 14.09 15.54 3.34
N ARG A 118 12.80 15.25 3.53
CA ARG A 118 12.18 14.94 4.82
C ARG A 118 11.16 13.81 4.72
N ALA A 119 11.00 13.08 5.82
CA ALA A 119 9.99 12.02 5.99
C ALA A 119 9.11 12.32 7.20
N PHE A 120 7.81 12.19 7.02
CA PHE A 120 6.81 12.13 8.10
C PHE A 120 6.27 10.71 8.19
N PHE A 121 6.16 10.16 9.39
CA PHE A 121 5.59 8.83 9.63
C PHE A 121 4.15 8.92 10.13
N CYS A 122 3.37 7.88 9.81
CA CYS A 122 2.01 7.63 10.29
C CYS A 122 1.76 6.11 10.34
N ASN A 123 0.51 5.64 10.40
CA ASN A 123 0.22 4.22 10.63
C ASN A 123 -0.45 3.53 9.43
N SER A 124 -0.79 4.26 8.39
CA SER A 124 -1.50 3.73 7.22
C SER A 124 -1.31 4.61 5.99
N GLY A 125 -1.64 4.07 4.80
CA GLY A 125 -1.66 4.86 3.57
C GLY A 125 -2.74 5.96 3.58
N ALA A 126 -3.88 5.71 4.22
CA ALA A 126 -4.89 6.74 4.37
C ALA A 126 -4.37 7.92 5.20
N GLU A 127 -3.68 7.67 6.33
CA GLU A 127 -3.05 8.74 7.12
C GLU A 127 -1.91 9.43 6.37
N ALA A 128 -1.13 8.72 5.55
CA ALA A 128 -0.11 9.33 4.71
C ALA A 128 -0.72 10.32 3.69
N ASN A 129 -1.84 9.94 3.08
CA ASN A 129 -2.59 10.82 2.18
C ASN A 129 -3.26 11.98 2.94
N GLU A 130 -3.79 11.78 4.15
CA GLU A 130 -4.29 12.87 5.01
C GLU A 130 -3.18 13.88 5.35
N ALA A 131 -1.97 13.38 5.66
CA ALA A 131 -0.80 14.23 5.88
C ALA A 131 -0.47 15.04 4.62
N ALA A 132 -0.40 14.38 3.46
CA ALA A 132 -0.14 15.04 2.18
C ALA A 132 -1.18 16.12 1.84
N ILE A 133 -2.47 15.87 2.10
CA ILE A 133 -3.55 16.87 1.96
C ILE A 133 -3.28 18.10 2.83
N LYS A 134 -2.96 17.89 4.11
CA LYS A 134 -2.70 18.97 5.07
C LYS A 134 -1.44 19.75 4.70
N PHE A 135 -0.37 19.05 4.35
CA PHE A 135 0.90 19.66 3.97
C PHE A 135 0.76 20.50 2.70
N ALA A 136 0.07 19.97 1.68
CA ALA A 136 -0.19 20.69 0.45
C ALA A 136 -1.01 21.97 0.68
N ARG A 137 -2.07 21.90 1.47
CA ARG A 137 -2.89 23.08 1.80
C ARG A 137 -2.11 24.13 2.58
N LYS A 138 -1.29 23.73 3.55
CA LYS A 138 -0.47 24.66 4.31
C LYS A 138 0.65 25.26 3.45
N ALA A 139 1.34 24.46 2.65
CA ALA A 139 2.34 24.94 1.71
C ALA A 139 1.77 25.93 0.69
N ALA A 140 0.53 25.73 0.23
CA ALA A 140 -0.13 26.67 -0.65
C ALA A 140 -0.39 28.03 0.03
N ARG A 141 -0.76 28.03 1.33
CA ARG A 141 -0.92 29.28 2.12
C ARG A 141 0.40 30.02 2.29
N VAL A 142 1.46 29.31 2.68
CA VAL A 142 2.80 29.87 2.82
C VAL A 142 3.28 30.48 1.51
N ARG A 143 3.09 29.79 0.40
CA ARG A 143 3.47 30.28 -0.94
C ARG A 143 2.65 31.48 -1.40
N ALA A 144 1.38 31.56 -0.99
CA ALA A 144 0.54 32.72 -1.24
C ALA A 144 0.85 33.93 -0.32
N GLU A 145 1.88 33.82 0.53
CA GLU A 145 2.33 34.83 1.48
C GLU A 145 1.20 35.29 2.43
N VAL A 146 0.25 34.40 2.76
CA VAL A 146 -0.82 34.69 3.73
C VAL A 146 -0.52 33.96 5.05
N ASP A 147 -1.05 34.50 6.16
CA ASP A 147 -0.94 33.81 7.45
C ASP A 147 -1.54 32.39 7.35
N PRO A 148 -0.75 31.32 7.49
CA PRO A 148 -1.26 29.97 7.37
C PRO A 148 -2.22 29.57 8.50
N TYR A 149 -2.30 30.35 9.58
CA TYR A 149 -3.19 30.13 10.71
C TYR A 149 -4.45 31.03 10.67
N ASP A 150 -4.55 31.99 9.73
CA ASP A 150 -5.80 32.74 9.49
C ASP A 150 -6.75 31.91 8.62
N ALA A 151 -7.85 31.42 9.20
CA ALA A 151 -8.86 30.62 8.50
C ALA A 151 -9.55 31.42 7.35
N GLY A 152 -9.56 32.75 7.39
CA GLY A 152 -10.13 33.63 6.36
C GLY A 152 -9.19 33.94 5.21
N ALA A 153 -7.89 33.63 5.34
CA ALA A 153 -6.91 33.96 4.33
C ALA A 153 -7.16 33.16 3.01
N ALA A 154 -7.18 33.91 1.90
CA ALA A 154 -7.40 33.34 0.57
C ALA A 154 -6.14 32.67 0.03
N ALA A 155 -6.19 31.37 -0.16
CA ALA A 155 -5.13 30.58 -0.80
C ALA A 155 -5.73 29.37 -1.53
N PRO A 156 -5.04 28.81 -2.53
CA PRO A 156 -5.46 27.57 -3.15
C PRO A 156 -5.63 26.46 -2.11
N SER A 157 -6.78 25.77 -2.12
CA SER A 157 -7.10 24.69 -1.16
C SER A 157 -7.74 23.49 -1.84
N GLY A 158 -8.06 23.59 -3.15
CA GLY A 158 -8.61 22.52 -3.96
C GLY A 158 -7.64 21.35 -4.13
N LEU A 159 -8.19 20.17 -4.31
CA LEU A 159 -7.44 18.95 -4.51
C LEU A 159 -7.95 18.26 -5.78
N LEU A 160 -7.06 17.95 -6.69
CA LEU A 160 -7.37 17.22 -7.92
C LEU A 160 -6.96 15.76 -7.78
N SER A 161 -7.84 14.84 -8.12
CA SER A 161 -7.57 13.41 -8.24
C SER A 161 -8.06 12.88 -9.60
N PHE A 162 -7.95 11.59 -9.82
CA PHE A 162 -8.32 10.97 -11.10
C PHE A 162 -9.40 9.91 -10.94
N ASP A 163 -10.21 9.72 -11.97
CA ASP A 163 -11.22 8.68 -12.01
C ASP A 163 -10.59 7.31 -11.76
N ASN A 164 -11.32 6.44 -11.08
CA ASN A 164 -10.90 5.11 -10.62
C ASN A 164 -9.77 5.08 -9.59
N CYS A 165 -9.29 6.22 -9.08
CA CYS A 165 -8.27 6.24 -8.03
C CYS A 165 -8.79 5.72 -6.68
N PHE A 166 -7.82 5.31 -5.84
CA PHE A 166 -8.06 4.93 -4.46
C PHE A 166 -6.98 5.50 -3.54
N HIS A 167 -7.34 6.46 -2.69
CA HIS A 167 -6.40 7.12 -1.78
C HIS A 167 -6.65 6.82 -0.29
N GLY A 168 -7.73 6.12 0.06
CA GLY A 168 -8.03 5.71 1.42
C GLY A 168 -9.50 5.80 1.82
N ARG A 169 -9.75 5.58 3.12
CA ARG A 169 -11.11 5.50 3.69
C ARG A 169 -11.36 6.50 4.83
N THR A 170 -10.40 7.28 5.27
CA THR A 170 -10.60 8.44 6.15
C THR A 170 -11.24 9.58 5.35
N LEU A 171 -11.93 10.52 5.99
CA LEU A 171 -12.77 11.49 5.27
C LEU A 171 -12.00 12.30 4.22
N GLY A 172 -10.79 12.78 4.49
CA GLY A 172 -9.99 13.49 3.50
C GLY A 172 -9.52 12.60 2.36
N ALA A 173 -8.93 11.44 2.66
CA ALA A 173 -8.50 10.48 1.65
C ALA A 173 -9.69 9.89 0.87
N LEU A 174 -10.84 9.70 1.53
CA LEU A 174 -12.09 9.27 0.90
C LEU A 174 -12.63 10.32 -0.07
N SER A 175 -12.45 11.60 0.25
CA SER A 175 -12.87 12.69 -0.64
C SER A 175 -12.15 12.67 -1.98
N LEU A 176 -10.88 12.23 -2.00
CA LEU A 176 -10.07 12.01 -3.20
C LEU A 176 -10.39 10.68 -3.90
N THR A 177 -10.81 9.64 -3.17
CA THR A 177 -11.13 8.32 -3.74
C THR A 177 -12.33 8.42 -4.70
N TYR A 178 -12.27 7.75 -5.86
CA TYR A 178 -13.25 7.92 -6.95
C TYR A 178 -14.61 7.29 -6.66
N LYS A 179 -14.66 6.01 -6.25
CA LYS A 179 -15.90 5.22 -6.21
C LYS A 179 -16.98 5.86 -5.33
N SER A 180 -18.08 6.30 -5.95
CA SER A 180 -19.23 6.95 -5.28
C SER A 180 -19.84 6.07 -4.18
N GLN A 181 -19.93 4.77 -4.38
CA GLN A 181 -20.43 3.81 -3.38
C GLN A 181 -19.69 3.88 -2.04
N TYR A 182 -18.42 4.31 -2.03
CA TYR A 182 -17.65 4.50 -0.80
C TYR A 182 -17.88 5.87 -0.17
N LYS A 183 -18.27 6.86 -0.96
CA LYS A 183 -18.39 8.28 -0.58
C LYS A 183 -19.79 8.66 -0.11
N THR A 184 -20.81 8.27 -0.86
CA THR A 184 -22.20 8.69 -0.67
C THR A 184 -22.74 8.45 0.74
N PRO A 185 -22.48 7.28 1.40
CA PRO A 185 -23.00 7.03 2.75
C PRO A 185 -22.40 7.96 3.83
N PHE A 186 -21.30 8.67 3.52
CA PHE A 186 -20.54 9.48 4.50
C PHE A 186 -20.51 10.96 4.15
N ALA A 187 -21.39 11.42 3.26
CA ALA A 187 -21.51 12.83 2.93
C ALA A 187 -22.03 13.64 4.16
N PRO A 188 -21.61 14.92 4.33
CA PRO A 188 -20.73 15.68 3.45
C PRO A 188 -19.25 15.31 3.60
N LEU A 189 -18.53 15.35 2.50
CA LEU A 189 -17.09 15.09 2.45
C LEU A 189 -16.28 16.40 2.55
N VAL A 190 -14.95 16.28 2.57
CA VAL A 190 -14.05 17.43 2.56
C VAL A 190 -14.25 18.24 1.26
N PRO A 191 -14.55 19.55 1.34
CA PRO A 191 -14.83 20.35 0.16
C PRO A 191 -13.58 20.61 -0.68
N GLY A 192 -13.79 20.95 -1.98
CA GLY A 192 -12.73 21.32 -2.90
C GLY A 192 -12.00 20.13 -3.54
N CYS A 193 -12.51 18.92 -3.41
CA CYS A 193 -11.97 17.75 -4.10
C CYS A 193 -12.69 17.54 -5.45
N VAL A 194 -11.90 17.50 -6.54
CA VAL A 194 -12.37 17.32 -7.92
C VAL A 194 -11.68 16.10 -8.52
N SER A 195 -12.40 15.35 -9.36
CA SER A 195 -11.84 14.22 -10.12
C SER A 195 -11.98 14.50 -11.61
N VAL A 196 -10.97 14.10 -12.39
CA VAL A 196 -10.97 14.14 -13.86
C VAL A 196 -10.57 12.76 -14.41
N PRO A 197 -10.87 12.45 -15.69
CA PRO A 197 -10.49 11.16 -16.26
C PRO A 197 -8.99 10.88 -16.14
N TYR A 198 -8.65 9.65 -15.75
CA TYR A 198 -7.26 9.21 -15.68
C TYR A 198 -6.62 9.20 -17.08
N LEU A 199 -5.38 9.68 -17.19
CA LEU A 199 -4.63 9.89 -18.42
C LEU A 199 -5.12 11.05 -19.31
N ASP A 200 -6.14 11.78 -18.94
CA ASP A 200 -6.60 13.00 -19.62
C ASP A 200 -5.82 14.23 -19.08
N LEU A 201 -4.70 14.53 -19.74
CA LEU A 201 -3.84 15.66 -19.38
C LEU A 201 -4.54 17.01 -19.60
N GLU A 202 -5.37 17.12 -20.63
CA GLU A 202 -6.05 18.39 -20.97
C GLU A 202 -7.14 18.71 -19.95
N ALA A 203 -7.88 17.71 -19.47
CA ALA A 203 -8.82 17.89 -18.38
C ALA A 203 -8.10 18.32 -17.07
N ALA A 204 -6.94 17.74 -16.77
CA ALA A 204 -6.14 18.14 -15.62
C ALA A 204 -5.62 19.58 -15.74
N LYS A 205 -5.11 19.98 -16.90
CA LYS A 205 -4.69 21.37 -17.17
C LYS A 205 -5.82 22.36 -17.06
N ALA A 206 -7.00 22.03 -17.58
CA ALA A 206 -8.19 22.87 -17.49
C ALA A 206 -8.61 23.11 -16.03
N GLU A 207 -8.51 22.10 -15.17
CA GLU A 207 -8.78 22.24 -13.74
C GLU A 207 -7.71 23.11 -13.04
N LEU A 208 -6.43 22.86 -13.32
CA LEU A 208 -5.32 23.64 -12.76
C LEU A 208 -5.38 25.12 -13.17
N ALA A 209 -5.81 25.41 -14.40
CA ALA A 209 -5.94 26.77 -14.90
C ALA A 209 -6.97 27.64 -14.13
N LYS A 210 -7.86 27.02 -13.35
CA LYS A 210 -8.78 27.76 -12.47
C LYS A 210 -8.09 28.42 -11.26
N GLY A 211 -6.84 28.05 -10.95
CA GLY A 211 -5.99 28.73 -9.96
C GLY A 211 -6.32 28.42 -8.49
N HIS A 212 -7.21 27.49 -8.20
CA HIS A 212 -7.59 27.15 -6.82
C HIS A 212 -7.07 25.83 -6.31
N THR A 213 -6.33 25.07 -7.13
CA THR A 213 -5.80 23.73 -6.78
C THR A 213 -4.51 23.87 -5.97
N ALA A 214 -4.49 23.31 -4.76
CA ALA A 214 -3.30 23.23 -3.92
C ALA A 214 -2.42 22.05 -4.29
N ALA A 215 -3.03 20.90 -4.65
CA ALA A 215 -2.29 19.70 -5.04
C ALA A 215 -3.07 18.80 -6.00
N VAL A 216 -2.31 18.02 -6.77
CA VAL A 216 -2.77 16.93 -7.63
C VAL A 216 -2.29 15.61 -7.05
N PHE A 217 -3.22 14.69 -6.77
CA PHE A 217 -2.95 13.34 -6.29
C PHE A 217 -3.08 12.35 -7.43
N VAL A 218 -2.06 11.56 -7.66
CA VAL A 218 -2.05 10.54 -8.73
C VAL A 218 -1.31 9.29 -8.30
N GLU A 219 -1.88 8.12 -8.62
CA GLU A 219 -1.17 6.85 -8.54
C GLU A 219 -0.35 6.69 -9.84
N PRO A 220 0.99 6.45 -9.79
CA PRO A 220 1.77 6.15 -10.99
C PRO A 220 1.28 4.89 -11.73
N LEU A 221 0.60 4.00 -11.01
CA LEU A 221 -0.20 2.90 -11.52
C LEU A 221 -1.40 2.73 -10.61
N GLN A 222 -2.61 2.88 -11.14
CA GLN A 222 -3.85 2.67 -10.39
C GLN A 222 -4.04 1.19 -10.06
N GLY A 223 -3.81 0.81 -8.80
CA GLY A 223 -3.91 -0.59 -8.39
C GLY A 223 -5.35 -1.07 -8.22
N GLU A 224 -6.12 -0.38 -7.37
CA GLU A 224 -7.54 -0.68 -7.11
C GLU A 224 -8.43 -0.35 -8.32
N GLY A 225 -8.05 0.65 -9.11
CA GLY A 225 -8.75 1.07 -10.32
C GLY A 225 -8.70 0.08 -11.48
N GLY A 226 -7.91 -1.02 -11.36
CA GLY A 226 -7.87 -2.06 -12.39
C GLY A 226 -6.49 -2.37 -12.95
N VAL A 227 -5.43 -2.02 -12.23
CA VAL A 227 -4.02 -2.20 -12.63
C VAL A 227 -3.70 -1.46 -13.93
N HIS A 228 -3.92 -0.15 -13.91
CA HIS A 228 -3.64 0.73 -15.07
C HIS A 228 -2.36 1.55 -14.83
N PRO A 229 -1.24 1.24 -15.51
CA PRO A 229 -0.05 2.10 -15.48
C PRO A 229 -0.32 3.46 -16.13
N ALA A 230 0.25 4.52 -15.56
CA ALA A 230 0.33 5.80 -16.23
C ALA A 230 1.24 5.72 -17.48
N THR A 231 1.20 6.75 -18.30
CA THR A 231 2.20 6.94 -19.35
C THR A 231 3.23 7.99 -18.93
N ARG A 232 4.46 7.84 -19.43
CA ARG A 232 5.51 8.84 -19.20
C ARG A 232 5.07 10.23 -19.64
N ALA A 233 4.46 10.34 -20.82
CA ALA A 233 4.00 11.61 -21.37
C ALA A 233 2.95 12.28 -20.48
N PHE A 234 2.00 11.50 -19.93
CA PHE A 234 0.98 12.02 -19.02
C PHE A 234 1.61 12.58 -17.74
N LEU A 235 2.47 11.81 -17.06
CA LEU A 235 3.06 12.24 -15.78
C LEU A 235 4.04 13.41 -15.98
N GLN A 236 4.81 13.45 -17.06
CA GLN A 236 5.66 14.59 -17.40
C GLN A 236 4.85 15.84 -17.72
N GLY A 237 3.76 15.69 -18.47
CA GLY A 237 2.83 16.79 -18.74
C GLY A 237 2.14 17.30 -17.47
N LEU A 238 1.76 16.37 -16.57
CA LEU A 238 1.15 16.71 -15.30
C LEU A 238 2.13 17.47 -14.38
N ARG A 239 3.41 17.03 -14.31
CA ARG A 239 4.46 17.76 -13.58
C ARG A 239 4.61 19.19 -14.10
N SER A 240 4.73 19.34 -15.42
CA SER A 240 4.85 20.67 -16.04
C SER A 240 3.61 21.56 -15.76
N ALA A 241 2.42 20.99 -15.75
CA ALA A 241 1.20 21.71 -15.47
C ALA A 241 1.11 22.13 -13.97
N CYS A 242 1.56 21.25 -13.06
CA CYS A 242 1.67 21.58 -11.63
C CYS A 242 2.68 22.72 -11.42
N ASP A 243 3.87 22.66 -12.06
CA ASP A 243 4.88 23.71 -11.96
C ASP A 243 4.34 25.06 -12.43
N ALA A 244 3.63 25.08 -13.56
CA ALA A 244 3.06 26.31 -14.13
C ALA A 244 1.94 26.90 -13.28
N SER A 245 1.13 26.06 -12.60
CA SER A 245 0.01 26.52 -11.75
C SER A 245 0.41 26.77 -10.30
N GLY A 246 1.58 26.29 -9.88
CA GLY A 246 2.00 26.29 -8.49
C GLY A 246 1.30 25.24 -7.62
N ALA A 247 0.56 24.29 -8.17
CA ALA A 247 0.02 23.18 -7.42
C ALA A 247 1.11 22.15 -7.10
N LEU A 248 1.05 21.47 -5.95
CA LEU A 248 1.97 20.38 -5.65
C LEU A 248 1.54 19.10 -6.37
N LEU A 249 2.52 18.31 -6.83
CA LEU A 249 2.30 16.97 -7.35
C LEU A 249 2.54 15.95 -6.26
N VAL A 250 1.52 15.16 -5.94
CA VAL A 250 1.58 14.08 -4.94
C VAL A 250 1.45 12.73 -5.64
N PHE A 251 2.47 11.90 -5.51
CA PHE A 251 2.41 10.52 -5.97
C PHE A 251 1.99 9.60 -4.84
N ASP A 252 0.86 8.93 -5.02
CA ASP A 252 0.42 7.85 -4.13
C ASP A 252 1.10 6.54 -4.56
N GLU A 253 2.19 6.21 -3.87
CA GLU A 253 2.91 4.95 -4.05
C GLU A 253 2.61 3.91 -2.95
N VAL A 254 1.51 4.08 -2.23
CA VAL A 254 1.07 3.18 -1.15
C VAL A 254 0.99 1.73 -1.61
N GLN A 255 0.56 1.46 -2.84
CA GLN A 255 0.48 0.09 -3.37
C GLN A 255 1.65 -0.28 -4.30
N VAL A 256 2.26 0.68 -4.96
CA VAL A 256 3.18 0.45 -6.09
C VAL A 256 4.64 0.74 -5.77
N GLY A 257 4.92 1.43 -4.67
CA GLY A 257 6.28 1.70 -4.20
C GLY A 257 6.95 0.48 -3.58
N LEU A 258 8.16 0.69 -3.11
CA LEU A 258 9.01 -0.28 -2.43
C LEU A 258 9.14 -1.61 -3.19
N GLY A 259 9.62 -1.53 -4.42
CA GLY A 259 9.97 -2.70 -5.23
C GLY A 259 8.83 -3.34 -6.02
N ARG A 260 7.56 -3.02 -5.76
CA ARG A 260 6.40 -3.71 -6.37
C ARG A 260 6.41 -3.67 -7.89
N THR A 261 6.84 -2.56 -8.48
CA THR A 261 6.90 -2.38 -9.94
C THR A 261 8.24 -2.79 -10.56
N GLY A 262 9.21 -3.23 -9.74
CA GLY A 262 10.54 -3.63 -10.21
C GLY A 262 11.61 -2.54 -10.10
N THR A 263 11.23 -1.30 -9.79
CA THR A 263 12.09 -0.23 -9.29
C THR A 263 11.83 -0.02 -7.81
N LEU A 264 12.71 0.65 -7.08
CA LEU A 264 12.47 0.92 -5.67
C LEU A 264 11.23 1.79 -5.49
N TRP A 265 11.13 2.86 -6.28
CA TRP A 265 9.97 3.76 -6.33
C TRP A 265 9.33 3.71 -7.72
N ALA A 266 8.00 3.67 -7.77
CA ALA A 266 7.29 3.50 -9.04
C ALA A 266 7.47 4.70 -10.00
N HIS A 267 7.66 5.92 -9.45
CA HIS A 267 7.88 7.12 -10.27
C HIS A 267 9.18 7.08 -11.10
N GLU A 268 10.16 6.24 -10.71
CA GLU A 268 11.42 6.08 -11.45
C GLU A 268 11.20 5.59 -12.90
N HIS A 269 10.16 4.74 -13.12
CA HIS A 269 9.81 4.29 -14.48
C HIS A 269 9.49 5.43 -15.44
N PHE A 270 9.00 6.54 -14.89
CA PHE A 270 8.48 7.66 -15.69
C PHE A 270 9.45 8.83 -15.77
N GLY A 271 10.51 8.85 -14.95
CA GLY A 271 11.48 9.94 -14.87
C GLY A 271 10.82 11.25 -14.44
N VAL A 272 9.89 11.18 -13.48
CA VAL A 272 9.15 12.33 -12.94
C VAL A 272 9.31 12.35 -11.43
N THR A 273 9.63 13.51 -10.88
CA THR A 273 9.78 13.72 -9.44
C THR A 273 8.55 14.45 -8.89
N PRO A 274 7.83 13.89 -7.90
CA PRO A 274 6.75 14.58 -7.21
C PRO A 274 7.29 15.55 -6.15
N ASP A 275 6.41 16.37 -5.57
CA ASP A 275 6.71 17.18 -4.39
C ASP A 275 6.49 16.39 -3.10
N ILE A 276 5.54 15.45 -3.11
CA ILE A 276 5.24 14.52 -2.01
C ILE A 276 5.01 13.13 -2.59
N MET A 277 5.54 12.10 -1.90
CA MET A 277 5.26 10.69 -2.18
C MET A 277 4.71 10.04 -0.91
N THR A 278 3.58 9.34 -1.02
CA THR A 278 2.97 8.62 0.10
C THR A 278 3.23 7.11 0.00
N LEU A 279 3.55 6.50 1.14
CA LEU A 279 3.97 5.10 1.26
C LEU A 279 3.21 4.41 2.40
N ALA A 280 2.97 3.11 2.29
CA ALA A 280 2.51 2.26 3.40
C ALA A 280 2.72 0.77 3.08
N LYS A 281 1.68 0.08 2.76
CA LYS A 281 1.53 -1.38 2.49
C LYS A 281 2.80 -2.23 2.67
N PRO A 282 3.76 -2.28 1.71
CA PRO A 282 4.94 -3.15 1.85
C PRO A 282 5.94 -2.68 2.90
N LEU A 283 5.84 -1.44 3.39
CA LEU A 283 6.91 -0.74 4.10
C LEU A 283 7.42 -1.47 5.36
N ALA A 284 6.53 -2.07 6.17
CA ALA A 284 6.93 -2.82 7.35
C ALA A 284 6.50 -4.31 7.32
N GLY A 285 6.27 -4.88 6.12
CA GLY A 285 6.06 -6.32 5.96
C GLY A 285 4.85 -6.90 6.70
N GLY A 286 3.82 -6.10 6.98
CA GLY A 286 2.60 -6.51 7.67
C GLY A 286 2.29 -5.71 8.94
N LEU A 287 3.25 -5.01 9.53
CA LEU A 287 2.98 -4.08 10.64
C LEU A 287 2.46 -2.72 10.10
N PRO A 288 1.53 -2.08 10.85
CA PRO A 288 0.95 -0.81 10.44
C PRO A 288 1.97 0.34 10.43
N ILE A 289 2.26 0.88 9.26
CA ILE A 289 3.08 2.07 9.04
C ILE A 289 2.65 2.77 7.76
N GLY A 290 2.76 4.08 7.73
CA GLY A 290 2.72 4.90 6.54
C GLY A 290 3.80 5.97 6.61
N ALA A 291 4.14 6.56 5.48
CA ALA A 291 5.05 7.68 5.42
C ALA A 291 4.65 8.65 4.29
N ALA A 292 4.94 9.93 4.50
CA ALA A 292 4.97 10.94 3.47
C ALA A 292 6.41 11.43 3.34
N ILE A 293 6.99 11.27 2.16
CA ILE A 293 8.29 11.79 1.79
C ILE A 293 8.08 13.07 1.02
N MET A 294 8.81 14.13 1.32
CA MET A 294 8.57 15.45 0.74
C MET A 294 9.85 16.23 0.48
N THR A 295 9.75 17.18 -0.44
CA THR A 295 10.80 18.14 -0.71
C THR A 295 11.01 19.11 0.46
N GLN A 296 12.18 19.73 0.54
CA GLN A 296 12.49 20.75 1.56
C GLN A 296 11.49 21.90 1.52
N ALA A 297 11.06 22.34 0.33
CA ALA A 297 10.09 23.41 0.18
C ALA A 297 8.73 23.12 0.84
N VAL A 298 8.26 21.86 0.78
CA VAL A 298 7.05 21.44 1.50
C VAL A 298 7.33 21.34 3.00
N ALA A 299 8.47 20.80 3.40
CA ALA A 299 8.83 20.65 4.80
C ALA A 299 8.98 21.99 5.53
N ASP A 300 9.56 23.00 4.88
CA ASP A 300 9.76 24.34 5.44
C ASP A 300 8.43 25.08 5.72
N ALA A 301 7.35 24.67 5.03
CA ALA A 301 6.03 25.22 5.32
C ALA A 301 5.40 24.64 6.62
N MET A 302 5.98 23.58 7.19
CA MET A 302 5.45 22.93 8.39
C MET A 302 6.15 23.43 9.65
N ALA A 303 5.41 23.51 10.75
CA ALA A 303 5.92 23.87 12.06
C ALA A 303 5.52 22.82 13.12
N PRO A 304 6.24 22.75 14.25
CA PRO A 304 5.85 21.90 15.37
C PRO A 304 4.40 22.17 15.81
N GLY A 305 3.61 21.08 15.91
CA GLY A 305 2.18 21.16 16.28
C GLY A 305 1.19 21.14 15.10
N ASP A 306 1.62 21.32 13.88
CA ASP A 306 0.71 21.34 12.70
C ASP A 306 0.06 19.98 12.41
N HIS A 307 0.77 18.92 12.67
CA HIS A 307 0.29 17.55 12.44
C HIS A 307 0.97 16.58 13.39
N GLY A 308 0.32 15.44 13.63
CA GLY A 308 0.85 14.40 14.49
C GLY A 308 0.03 13.11 14.45
N SER A 309 0.62 12.05 14.96
CA SER A 309 -0.01 10.75 15.16
C SER A 309 0.70 10.05 16.31
N THR A 310 -0.04 9.57 17.31
CA THR A 310 0.53 9.03 18.56
C THR A 310 1.51 7.88 18.32
N PHE A 311 1.19 6.94 17.45
CA PHE A 311 1.99 5.74 17.19
C PHE A 311 2.99 5.89 16.03
N ALA A 312 2.98 7.03 15.36
CA ALA A 312 3.77 7.25 14.15
C ALA A 312 5.28 7.06 14.41
N GLY A 313 5.93 6.31 13.52
CA GLY A 313 7.37 6.12 13.59
C GLY A 313 7.87 5.45 14.87
N ASN A 314 7.03 4.66 15.56
CA ASN A 314 7.49 3.96 16.75
C ASN A 314 8.65 3.01 16.41
N PRO A 315 9.59 2.76 17.35
CA PRO A 315 10.79 1.98 17.08
C PRO A 315 10.53 0.56 16.59
N LEU A 316 9.43 -0.07 17.04
CA LEU A 316 9.11 -1.44 16.62
C LEU A 316 8.79 -1.52 15.12
N VAL A 317 7.88 -0.67 14.63
CA VAL A 317 7.50 -0.69 13.21
C VAL A 317 8.63 -0.18 12.31
N CYS A 318 9.44 0.77 12.80
CA CYS A 318 10.61 1.26 12.06
C CYS A 318 11.67 0.17 11.90
N ALA A 319 11.96 -0.62 12.94
CA ALA A 319 12.89 -1.75 12.83
C ALA A 319 12.38 -2.84 11.88
N ALA A 320 11.08 -3.12 11.89
CA ALA A 320 10.46 -4.01 10.92
C ALA A 320 10.60 -3.48 9.48
N ALA A 321 10.40 -2.16 9.29
CA ALA A 321 10.54 -1.52 7.99
C ALA A 321 12.00 -1.50 7.51
N GLU A 322 12.97 -1.29 8.40
CA GLU A 322 14.39 -1.40 8.06
C GLU A 322 14.72 -2.80 7.51
N ALA A 323 14.22 -3.87 8.15
CA ALA A 323 14.43 -5.25 7.70
C ALA A 323 13.82 -5.52 6.31
N VAL A 324 12.66 -4.95 6.01
CA VAL A 324 12.07 -5.03 4.67
C VAL A 324 12.93 -4.25 3.67
N PHE A 325 13.33 -3.03 4.02
CA PHE A 325 14.12 -2.16 3.16
C PHE A 325 15.48 -2.75 2.81
N ASP A 326 16.16 -3.41 3.78
CA ASP A 326 17.46 -4.09 3.56
C ASP A 326 17.40 -5.12 2.45
N ILE A 327 16.25 -5.74 2.24
CA ILE A 327 16.06 -6.78 1.23
C ILE A 327 15.59 -6.18 -0.08
N VAL A 328 14.57 -5.33 -0.01
CA VAL A 328 13.90 -4.81 -1.22
C VAL A 328 14.75 -3.77 -1.95
N ALA A 329 15.57 -3.00 -1.25
CA ALA A 329 16.43 -2.00 -1.87
C ALA A 329 17.67 -2.59 -2.59
N ASP A 330 17.91 -3.90 -2.49
CA ASP A 330 18.98 -4.56 -3.25
C ASP A 330 18.66 -4.55 -4.76
N PRO A 331 19.54 -3.98 -5.61
CA PRO A 331 19.33 -3.98 -7.06
C PRO A 331 19.14 -5.37 -7.68
N ALA A 332 19.80 -6.41 -7.12
CA ALA A 332 19.63 -7.78 -7.60
C ALA A 332 18.22 -8.30 -7.28
N PHE A 333 17.69 -7.95 -6.09
CA PHE A 333 16.30 -8.27 -5.73
C PHE A 333 15.29 -7.59 -6.65
N LEU A 334 15.45 -6.29 -6.92
CA LEU A 334 14.57 -5.55 -7.82
C LEU A 334 14.60 -6.13 -9.25
N LYS A 335 15.78 -6.52 -9.74
CA LYS A 335 15.92 -7.22 -11.02
C LYS A 335 15.18 -8.55 -11.05
N ALA A 336 15.21 -9.30 -9.96
CA ALA A 336 14.44 -10.54 -9.83
C ALA A 336 12.93 -10.29 -9.84
N VAL A 337 12.45 -9.20 -9.21
CA VAL A 337 11.04 -8.79 -9.26
C VAL A 337 10.60 -8.50 -10.70
N VAL A 338 11.42 -7.80 -11.48
CA VAL A 338 11.14 -7.55 -12.92
C VAL A 338 11.02 -8.88 -13.65
N ALA A 339 12.01 -9.78 -13.52
CA ALA A 339 12.03 -11.06 -14.19
C ALA A 339 10.79 -11.92 -13.85
N ARG A 340 10.41 -11.98 -12.54
CA ARG A 340 9.21 -12.72 -12.10
C ARG A 340 7.93 -12.09 -12.63
N GLY A 341 7.84 -10.76 -12.66
CA GLY A 341 6.69 -10.05 -13.21
C GLY A 341 6.53 -10.30 -14.72
N ASP A 342 7.62 -10.31 -15.47
CA ASP A 342 7.61 -10.59 -16.91
C ASP A 342 7.22 -12.05 -17.18
N GLN A 343 7.76 -13.01 -16.41
CA GLN A 343 7.34 -14.40 -16.46
C GLN A 343 5.84 -14.53 -16.19
N LEU A 344 5.33 -13.93 -15.11
CA LEU A 344 3.91 -13.99 -14.75
C LEU A 344 3.01 -13.51 -15.88
N ARG A 345 3.30 -12.33 -16.45
CA ARG A 345 2.50 -11.77 -17.54
C ARG A 345 2.61 -12.56 -18.83
N ALA A 346 3.80 -13.04 -19.19
CA ALA A 346 4.01 -13.85 -20.39
C ALA A 346 3.27 -15.20 -20.27
N SER A 347 3.42 -15.88 -19.13
CA SER A 347 2.74 -17.16 -18.86
C SER A 347 1.22 -17.01 -18.82
N LEU A 348 0.70 -15.92 -18.22
CA LEU A 348 -0.74 -15.62 -18.24
C LEU A 348 -1.26 -15.40 -19.66
N LYS A 349 -0.58 -14.59 -20.48
CA LYS A 349 -0.96 -14.36 -21.87
C LYS A 349 -1.00 -15.66 -22.66
N ALA A 350 0.02 -16.50 -22.52
CA ALA A 350 0.08 -17.80 -23.20
C ALA A 350 -1.04 -18.75 -22.69
N ALA A 351 -1.22 -18.86 -21.38
CA ALA A 351 -2.19 -19.78 -20.78
C ALA A 351 -3.65 -19.35 -20.99
N THR A 352 -3.91 -18.07 -21.25
CA THR A 352 -5.26 -17.53 -21.51
C THR A 352 -5.52 -17.25 -22.99
N ALA A 353 -4.58 -17.59 -23.88
CA ALA A 353 -4.80 -17.47 -25.32
C ALA A 353 -6.04 -18.27 -25.75
N GLY A 354 -6.97 -17.60 -26.45
CA GLY A 354 -8.24 -18.19 -26.87
C GLY A 354 -9.32 -18.30 -25.79
N VAL A 355 -9.09 -17.85 -24.57
CA VAL A 355 -10.11 -17.72 -23.53
C VAL A 355 -10.92 -16.44 -23.81
N SER A 356 -12.14 -16.57 -24.31
CA SER A 356 -12.94 -15.47 -24.87
C SER A 356 -13.23 -14.33 -23.89
N CYS A 357 -13.38 -14.65 -22.61
CA CYS A 357 -13.65 -13.66 -21.57
C CYS A 357 -12.44 -12.80 -21.18
N VAL A 358 -11.21 -13.18 -21.53
CA VAL A 358 -9.99 -12.42 -21.23
C VAL A 358 -9.75 -11.41 -22.33
N LYS A 359 -9.70 -10.12 -21.96
CA LYS A 359 -9.49 -9.00 -22.90
C LYS A 359 -8.04 -8.54 -22.92
N GLU A 360 -7.40 -8.48 -21.75
CA GLU A 360 -6.06 -7.96 -21.61
C GLU A 360 -5.35 -8.52 -20.38
N VAL A 361 -4.03 -8.69 -20.47
CA VAL A 361 -3.13 -8.91 -19.32
C VAL A 361 -2.14 -7.76 -19.31
N ARG A 362 -2.15 -6.95 -18.24
CA ARG A 362 -1.34 -5.72 -18.08
C ARG A 362 -0.71 -5.62 -16.70
N GLY A 363 0.23 -4.69 -16.51
CA GLY A 363 0.87 -4.41 -15.23
C GLY A 363 2.37 -4.12 -15.35
N LEU A 364 3.03 -3.87 -14.20
CA LEU A 364 4.46 -3.63 -14.07
C LEU A 364 5.00 -4.44 -12.88
N GLY A 365 6.22 -4.99 -13.00
CA GLY A 365 6.79 -5.83 -11.95
C GLY A 365 5.81 -6.91 -11.48
N LEU A 366 5.61 -7.03 -10.19
CA LEU A 366 4.71 -8.01 -9.56
C LEU A 366 3.34 -7.41 -9.17
N ILE A 367 2.80 -6.52 -9.97
CA ILE A 367 1.39 -6.12 -9.95
C ILE A 367 0.80 -6.33 -11.34
N THR A 368 -0.11 -7.28 -11.47
CA THR A 368 -0.69 -7.72 -12.74
C THR A 368 -2.22 -7.73 -12.65
N GLY A 369 -2.87 -7.23 -13.69
CA GLY A 369 -4.32 -7.28 -13.89
C GLY A 369 -4.67 -8.15 -15.10
N VAL A 370 -5.65 -9.03 -14.93
CA VAL A 370 -6.30 -9.75 -16.03
C VAL A 370 -7.69 -9.16 -16.20
N GLN A 371 -7.89 -8.40 -17.28
CA GLN A 371 -9.16 -7.75 -17.62
C GLN A 371 -10.12 -8.77 -18.23
N LEU A 372 -11.33 -8.81 -17.72
CA LEU A 372 -12.41 -9.65 -18.22
C LEU A 372 -13.52 -8.80 -18.86
N ASP A 373 -14.36 -9.42 -19.69
CA ASP A 373 -15.61 -8.83 -20.21
C ASP A 373 -16.83 -9.09 -19.30
N ARG A 374 -16.58 -9.59 -18.12
CA ARG A 374 -17.58 -10.01 -17.12
C ARG A 374 -17.05 -9.85 -15.70
N PRO A 375 -17.88 -9.97 -14.65
CA PRO A 375 -17.44 -9.91 -13.27
C PRO A 375 -16.36 -10.95 -12.95
N ALA A 376 -15.26 -10.51 -12.31
CA ALA A 376 -14.15 -11.35 -11.90
C ALA A 376 -14.40 -12.15 -10.60
N GLY A 377 -15.45 -11.81 -9.86
CA GLY A 377 -15.82 -12.48 -8.59
C GLY A 377 -15.89 -13.99 -8.68
N PRO A 378 -16.59 -14.58 -9.67
CA PRO A 378 -16.65 -16.04 -9.86
C PRO A 378 -15.27 -16.67 -10.08
N VAL A 379 -14.37 -16.05 -10.85
CA VAL A 379 -12.98 -16.52 -11.05
C VAL A 379 -12.22 -16.52 -9.73
N VAL A 380 -12.30 -15.41 -8.97
CA VAL A 380 -11.64 -15.29 -7.66
C VAL A 380 -12.14 -16.37 -6.69
N ALA A 381 -13.44 -16.67 -6.70
CA ALA A 381 -14.01 -17.73 -5.89
C ALA A 381 -13.51 -19.12 -6.31
N ALA A 382 -13.44 -19.41 -7.62
CA ALA A 382 -12.92 -20.66 -8.16
C ALA A 382 -11.43 -20.86 -7.84
N CYS A 383 -10.61 -19.80 -8.01
CA CYS A 383 -9.20 -19.80 -7.61
C CYS A 383 -9.04 -20.13 -6.13
N ARG A 384 -9.80 -19.47 -5.24
CA ARG A 384 -9.77 -19.74 -3.80
C ARG A 384 -10.14 -21.20 -3.49
N SER A 385 -11.17 -21.74 -4.11
CA SER A 385 -11.55 -23.13 -3.94
C SER A 385 -10.43 -24.09 -4.37
N SER A 386 -9.63 -23.68 -5.37
CA SER A 386 -8.47 -24.43 -5.89
C SER A 386 -7.16 -24.11 -5.16
N GLY A 387 -7.19 -23.33 -4.06
CA GLY A 387 -6.00 -23.04 -3.26
C GLY A 387 -5.15 -21.87 -3.77
N LEU A 388 -5.70 -20.97 -4.60
CA LEU A 388 -5.04 -19.75 -5.06
C LEU A 388 -5.81 -18.52 -4.59
N LEU A 389 -5.14 -17.58 -3.92
CA LEU A 389 -5.73 -16.31 -3.48
C LEU A 389 -5.37 -15.21 -4.47
N VAL A 390 -6.37 -14.62 -5.09
CA VAL A 390 -6.27 -13.44 -5.94
C VAL A 390 -7.39 -12.45 -5.59
N LEU A 391 -7.35 -11.25 -6.14
CA LEU A 391 -8.27 -10.17 -5.78
C LEU A 391 -9.08 -9.69 -7.00
N THR A 392 -10.22 -9.06 -6.74
CA THR A 392 -10.90 -8.26 -7.74
C THR A 392 -10.36 -6.82 -7.74
N ALA A 393 -10.44 -6.13 -8.89
CA ALA A 393 -10.14 -4.70 -9.04
C ALA A 393 -11.02 -4.07 -10.13
N GLY A 394 -10.81 -2.78 -10.40
CA GLY A 394 -11.58 -2.04 -11.42
C GLY A 394 -13.05 -1.88 -11.04
N ALA A 395 -13.92 -2.09 -11.99
CA ALA A 395 -15.38 -2.16 -11.78
C ALA A 395 -15.84 -3.54 -11.24
N GLY A 396 -14.89 -4.37 -10.78
CA GLY A 396 -15.13 -5.76 -10.39
C GLY A 396 -14.90 -6.76 -11.53
N ASP A 397 -14.32 -6.32 -12.62
CA ASP A 397 -14.09 -7.03 -13.87
C ASP A 397 -12.59 -7.34 -14.14
N VAL A 398 -11.73 -7.05 -13.18
CA VAL A 398 -10.30 -7.35 -13.23
C VAL A 398 -9.92 -8.34 -12.15
N VAL A 399 -9.18 -9.39 -12.51
CA VAL A 399 -8.46 -10.22 -11.53
C VAL A 399 -7.10 -9.57 -11.27
N ARG A 400 -6.88 -9.09 -10.04
CA ARG A 400 -5.61 -8.48 -9.61
C ARG A 400 -4.73 -9.49 -8.90
N ILE A 401 -3.47 -9.53 -9.30
CA ILE A 401 -2.45 -10.47 -8.86
C ILE A 401 -1.28 -9.66 -8.30
N VAL A 402 -1.00 -9.80 -7.01
CA VAL A 402 0.02 -9.05 -6.27
C VAL A 402 0.75 -9.98 -5.28
N PRO A 403 1.46 -11.01 -5.76
CA PRO A 403 2.13 -11.97 -4.90
C PRO A 403 3.20 -11.30 -4.02
N PRO A 404 3.74 -11.96 -3.00
CA PRO A 404 4.98 -11.54 -2.36
C PRO A 404 6.07 -11.28 -3.39
N LEU A 405 6.96 -10.32 -3.13
CA LEU A 405 8.07 -10.00 -4.05
C LEU A 405 9.11 -11.13 -4.12
N THR A 406 9.06 -12.03 -3.15
CA THR A 406 9.90 -13.23 -3.01
C THR A 406 9.33 -14.45 -3.75
N VAL A 407 8.24 -14.30 -4.49
CA VAL A 407 7.60 -15.41 -5.23
C VAL A 407 8.60 -16.11 -6.18
N SER A 408 8.62 -17.43 -6.14
CA SER A 408 9.50 -18.24 -6.99
C SER A 408 8.92 -18.50 -8.38
N GLU A 409 9.77 -18.98 -9.30
CA GLU A 409 9.37 -19.40 -10.66
C GLU A 409 8.27 -20.45 -10.65
N GLY A 410 8.47 -21.49 -9.85
CA GLY A 410 7.51 -22.59 -9.75
C GLY A 410 6.17 -22.15 -9.14
N GLU A 411 6.18 -21.22 -8.17
CA GLU A 411 4.94 -20.66 -7.62
C GLU A 411 4.20 -19.80 -8.65
N VAL A 412 4.92 -19.07 -9.51
CA VAL A 412 4.30 -18.35 -10.64
C VAL A 412 3.63 -19.33 -11.61
N GLU A 413 4.28 -20.42 -11.96
CA GLU A 413 3.72 -21.45 -12.85
C GLU A 413 2.48 -22.12 -12.24
N GLU A 414 2.53 -22.49 -10.95
CA GLU A 414 1.40 -23.06 -10.21
C GLU A 414 0.20 -22.10 -10.20
N GLY A 415 0.45 -20.83 -9.85
CA GLY A 415 -0.60 -19.80 -9.79
C GLY A 415 -1.23 -19.52 -11.15
N VAL A 416 -0.42 -19.45 -12.20
CA VAL A 416 -0.89 -19.26 -13.59
C VAL A 416 -1.74 -20.45 -14.05
N ALA A 417 -1.29 -21.69 -13.79
CA ALA A 417 -2.04 -22.89 -14.16
C ALA A 417 -3.42 -22.91 -13.47
N THR A 418 -3.46 -22.60 -12.18
CA THR A 418 -4.70 -22.56 -11.39
C THR A 418 -5.67 -21.46 -11.89
N LEU A 419 -5.16 -20.25 -12.13
CA LEU A 419 -5.99 -19.15 -12.64
C LEU A 419 -6.50 -19.44 -14.06
N ALA A 420 -5.64 -19.98 -14.95
CA ALA A 420 -6.06 -20.32 -16.30
C ALA A 420 -7.13 -21.43 -16.33
N ALA A 421 -7.06 -22.41 -15.43
CA ALA A 421 -8.10 -23.42 -15.28
C ALA A 421 -9.41 -22.79 -14.82
N ALA A 422 -9.38 -21.89 -13.85
CA ALA A 422 -10.57 -21.16 -13.38
C ALA A 422 -11.20 -20.28 -14.48
N LEU A 423 -10.38 -19.64 -15.32
CA LEU A 423 -10.85 -18.81 -16.44
C LEU A 423 -11.48 -19.62 -17.58
N ARG A 424 -10.98 -20.83 -17.84
CA ARG A 424 -11.56 -21.73 -18.88
C ARG A 424 -12.88 -22.38 -18.45
N ALA A 425 -13.14 -22.46 -17.16
CA ALA A 425 -14.36 -23.05 -16.60
C ALA A 425 -15.56 -22.11 -16.57
N LEU A 426 -15.39 -20.83 -16.99
CA LEU A 426 -16.43 -19.81 -17.11
C LEU A 426 -17.07 -19.82 -18.49
#